data_3738725012e6ecd9f91d576fa075b3c1
#
_entry.id   3738725012e6ecd9f91d576fa075b3c1
#
_cell.length_a   1.000
_cell.length_b   1.000
_cell.length_c   1.000
_cell.angle_alpha   90.00
_cell.angle_beta   90.00
_cell.angle_gamma   90.00
#
_symmetry.space_group_name_H-M   'P 1'
#
loop_
_entity.id
_entity.type
_entity.pdbx_description
1 polymer ?
#
loop_
_entity_poly.entity_id
_entity_poly.type
_entity_poly.pdbx_seq_one_letter_code
_entity_poly.pdbx_strand_id
1 'polypeptide(L)'
;ILANGILTTPKLARIKGMEKYQGDSFHPSRWNYHVDLEGKRVGIIGTGATAVQAVPELAKIVGELHVFQRTPSSVDVRDQRETTQEERQTWADEPGWAKARRARFAKISGGRTAIKANDDYLAGKVPDFKERKQHSEKLSPEEMIQKNLESNFRIMEQIRGRVDAIVEDPETAASLKPYYPYGCKR
;
A
#
# COMPACT_ATOMS: atom_id res chain seq x y z
N ILE A 1 -2.34 7.87 -26.90
CA ILE A 1 -1.91 7.82 -25.47
C ILE A 1 -1.74 6.35 -25.11
N LEU A 2 -0.53 5.98 -24.66
CA LEU A 2 -0.24 4.63 -24.13
C LEU A 2 -0.39 4.67 -22.61
N ALA A 3 -1.32 3.89 -22.06
CA ALA A 3 -1.61 3.82 -20.63
C ALA A 3 -1.55 2.37 -20.12
N ASN A 4 -0.66 1.57 -20.68
CA ASN A 4 -0.57 0.12 -20.42
C ASN A 4 -0.03 -0.23 -19.03
N GLY A 5 0.68 0.69 -18.37
CA GLY A 5 1.42 0.39 -17.15
C GLY A 5 2.61 -0.54 -17.36
N ILE A 6 3.28 -0.91 -16.27
CA ILE A 6 4.48 -1.76 -16.29
C ILE A 6 4.22 -3.14 -15.66
N LEU A 7 3.08 -3.36 -15.01
CA LEU A 7 2.72 -4.59 -14.30
C LEU A 7 1.53 -5.29 -14.97
N THR A 8 1.62 -5.52 -16.29
CA THR A 8 0.52 -6.03 -17.11
C THR A 8 0.54 -7.54 -17.31
N THR A 9 1.69 -8.19 -17.10
CA THR A 9 1.84 -9.63 -17.26
C THR A 9 1.57 -10.33 -15.93
N PRO A 10 0.53 -11.17 -15.83
CA PRO A 10 0.26 -11.93 -14.62
C PRO A 10 1.38 -12.94 -14.36
N LYS A 11 1.79 -13.06 -13.11
CA LYS A 11 2.71 -14.08 -12.64
C LYS A 11 2.00 -14.96 -11.63
N LEU A 12 1.68 -16.18 -12.02
CA LEU A 12 1.02 -17.14 -11.14
C LEU A 12 2.00 -17.66 -10.08
N ALA A 13 1.47 -17.91 -8.89
CA ALA A 13 2.21 -18.60 -7.85
C ALA A 13 2.49 -20.05 -8.28
N ARG A 14 3.70 -20.55 -8.01
CA ARG A 14 4.06 -21.94 -8.29
C ARG A 14 3.62 -22.84 -7.12
N ILE A 15 2.32 -23.11 -7.05
CA ILE A 15 1.72 -23.93 -5.99
C ILE A 15 1.57 -25.35 -6.55
N LYS A 16 2.16 -26.33 -5.86
CA LYS A 16 2.04 -27.74 -6.24
C LYS A 16 0.57 -28.19 -6.14
N GLY A 17 0.07 -28.81 -7.19
CA GLY A 17 -1.32 -29.27 -7.25
C GLY A 17 -2.33 -28.24 -7.72
N MET A 18 -1.90 -27.03 -8.10
CA MET A 18 -2.77 -25.98 -8.63
C MET A 18 -3.56 -26.46 -9.87
N GLU A 19 -2.95 -27.32 -10.68
CA GLU A 19 -3.54 -27.93 -11.85
C GLU A 19 -4.70 -28.91 -11.54
N LYS A 20 -4.83 -29.35 -10.29
CA LYS A 20 -5.89 -30.25 -9.83
C LYS A 20 -7.15 -29.53 -9.36
N TYR A 21 -7.07 -28.21 -9.23
CA TYR A 21 -8.22 -27.41 -8.82
C TYR A 21 -9.27 -27.39 -9.93
N GLN A 22 -10.51 -27.77 -9.59
CA GLN A 22 -11.61 -27.90 -10.55
C GLN A 22 -12.55 -26.68 -10.57
N GLY A 23 -12.35 -25.72 -9.67
CA GLY A 23 -13.15 -24.49 -9.64
C GLY A 23 -12.58 -23.39 -10.53
N ASP A 24 -13.33 -22.30 -10.64
CA ASP A 24 -12.87 -21.10 -11.35
C ASP A 24 -11.64 -20.50 -10.68
N SER A 25 -10.62 -20.21 -11.48
CA SER A 25 -9.36 -19.64 -11.01
C SER A 25 -8.85 -18.62 -12.02
N PHE A 26 -8.58 -17.41 -11.56
CA PHE A 26 -8.07 -16.33 -12.41
C PHE A 26 -7.18 -15.35 -11.63
N HIS A 27 -6.31 -14.67 -12.35
CA HIS A 27 -5.46 -13.63 -11.79
C HIS A 27 -6.21 -12.28 -11.77
N PRO A 28 -6.12 -11.45 -10.72
CA PRO A 28 -6.84 -10.17 -10.63
C PRO A 28 -6.60 -9.19 -11.79
N SER A 29 -5.43 -9.24 -12.44
CA SER A 29 -5.18 -8.44 -13.65
C SER A 29 -5.86 -9.00 -14.92
N ARG A 30 -6.50 -10.14 -14.81
CA ARG A 30 -7.29 -10.83 -15.84
C ARG A 30 -8.61 -11.26 -15.22
N TRP A 31 -9.35 -10.30 -14.66
CA TRP A 31 -10.60 -10.58 -13.97
C TRP A 31 -11.60 -11.25 -14.92
N ASN A 32 -12.19 -12.34 -14.45
CA ASN A 32 -13.22 -13.04 -15.21
C ASN A 32 -14.61 -12.52 -14.79
N TYR A 33 -15.17 -11.61 -15.57
CA TYR A 33 -16.48 -11.01 -15.31
C TYR A 33 -17.67 -11.95 -15.58
N HIS A 34 -17.44 -13.15 -16.12
CA HIS A 34 -18.48 -14.15 -16.36
C HIS A 34 -18.71 -15.05 -15.15
N VAL A 35 -17.83 -15.01 -14.16
CA VAL A 35 -17.96 -15.76 -12.91
C VAL A 35 -18.75 -14.93 -11.92
N ASP A 36 -19.93 -15.44 -11.56
CA ASP A 36 -20.71 -14.89 -10.45
C ASP A 36 -20.08 -15.34 -9.12
N LEU A 37 -19.77 -14.38 -8.27
CA LEU A 37 -19.14 -14.60 -6.96
C LEU A 37 -20.15 -14.46 -5.80
N GLU A 38 -21.38 -14.02 -6.07
CA GLU A 38 -22.39 -13.82 -5.04
C GLU A 38 -22.70 -15.12 -4.30
N GLY A 39 -22.64 -15.09 -2.98
CA GLY A 39 -22.88 -16.24 -2.12
C GLY A 39 -21.89 -17.40 -2.25
N LYS A 40 -20.84 -17.28 -3.08
CA LYS A 40 -19.84 -18.35 -3.29
C LYS A 40 -18.78 -18.37 -2.20
N ARG A 41 -18.10 -19.51 -2.08
CA ARG A 41 -16.89 -19.65 -1.30
C ARG A 41 -15.68 -19.24 -2.14
N VAL A 42 -14.99 -18.18 -1.75
CA VAL A 42 -13.92 -17.55 -2.52
C VAL A 42 -12.61 -17.57 -1.75
N GLY A 43 -11.52 -17.97 -2.42
CA GLY A 43 -10.16 -17.92 -1.89
C GLY A 43 -9.32 -16.85 -2.58
N ILE A 44 -8.62 -16.01 -1.81
CA ILE A 44 -7.62 -15.06 -2.31
C ILE A 44 -6.24 -15.47 -1.83
N ILE A 45 -5.31 -15.64 -2.77
CA ILE A 45 -3.92 -15.96 -2.47
C ILE A 45 -3.08 -14.69 -2.50
N GLY A 46 -2.58 -14.29 -1.34
CA GLY A 46 -1.76 -13.11 -1.14
C GLY A 46 -2.48 -11.93 -0.50
N THR A 47 -1.70 -11.05 0.12
CA THR A 47 -2.15 -9.86 0.87
C THR A 47 -1.42 -8.60 0.40
N GLY A 48 -1.07 -8.52 -0.89
CA GLY A 48 -0.48 -7.32 -1.49
C GLY A 48 -1.51 -6.24 -1.78
N ALA A 49 -1.09 -5.15 -2.43
CA ALA A 49 -1.92 -3.97 -2.70
C ALA A 49 -3.23 -4.28 -3.44
N THR A 50 -3.24 -5.28 -4.31
CA THR A 50 -4.47 -5.74 -4.98
C THR A 50 -5.44 -6.36 -3.99
N ALA A 51 -4.97 -7.28 -3.14
CA ALA A 51 -5.82 -7.94 -2.15
C ALA A 51 -6.37 -6.95 -1.11
N VAL A 52 -5.56 -5.98 -0.66
CA VAL A 52 -6.00 -4.90 0.25
C VAL A 52 -7.21 -4.14 -0.29
N GLN A 53 -7.32 -3.99 -1.61
CA GLN A 53 -8.45 -3.33 -2.26
C GLN A 53 -9.60 -4.31 -2.58
N ALA A 54 -9.30 -5.54 -2.99
CA ALA A 54 -10.30 -6.50 -3.40
C ALA A 54 -11.04 -7.17 -2.22
N VAL A 55 -10.33 -7.49 -1.13
CA VAL A 55 -10.88 -8.20 0.03
C VAL A 55 -12.09 -7.49 0.64
N PRO A 56 -12.07 -6.18 0.92
CA PRO A 56 -13.24 -5.49 1.48
C PRO A 56 -14.46 -5.50 0.56
N GLU A 57 -14.25 -5.45 -0.76
CA GLU A 57 -15.35 -5.46 -1.72
C GLU A 57 -15.94 -6.87 -1.88
N LEU A 58 -15.09 -7.89 -1.95
CA LEU A 58 -15.54 -9.28 -2.03
C LEU A 58 -16.26 -9.73 -0.77
N ALA A 59 -15.81 -9.32 0.39
CA ALA A 59 -16.45 -9.63 1.66
C ALA A 59 -17.92 -9.18 1.76
N LYS A 60 -18.34 -8.22 0.92
CA LYS A 60 -19.73 -7.73 0.87
C LYS A 60 -20.67 -8.64 0.08
N ILE A 61 -20.14 -9.46 -0.82
CA ILE A 61 -20.95 -10.20 -1.80
C ILE A 61 -20.79 -11.73 -1.73
N VAL A 62 -19.61 -12.22 -1.30
CA VAL A 62 -19.35 -13.66 -1.25
C VAL A 62 -19.97 -14.28 0.01
N GLY A 63 -20.30 -15.57 -0.05
CA GLY A 63 -20.83 -16.30 1.11
C GLY A 63 -19.74 -16.61 2.14
N GLU A 64 -18.53 -16.91 1.68
CA GLU A 64 -17.38 -17.21 2.52
C GLU A 64 -16.08 -16.74 1.83
N LEU A 65 -15.22 -16.02 2.56
CA LEU A 65 -13.97 -15.47 2.03
C LEU A 65 -12.77 -16.03 2.80
N HIS A 66 -11.88 -16.74 2.09
CA HIS A 66 -10.62 -17.22 2.63
C HIS A 66 -9.45 -16.41 2.09
N VAL A 67 -8.66 -15.80 2.95
CA VAL A 67 -7.47 -15.04 2.56
C VAL A 67 -6.21 -15.80 2.97
N PHE A 68 -5.46 -16.27 1.98
CA PHE A 68 -4.22 -17.03 2.19
C PHE A 68 -3.03 -16.09 2.23
N GLN A 69 -2.42 -15.97 3.40
CA GLN A 69 -1.31 -15.08 3.68
C GLN A 69 -0.03 -15.85 3.98
N ARG A 70 1.07 -15.46 3.35
CA ARG A 70 2.40 -15.92 3.75
C ARG A 70 3.07 -14.93 4.74
N THR A 71 2.92 -13.65 4.47
CA THR A 71 3.56 -12.58 5.22
C THR A 71 2.58 -11.42 5.36
N PRO A 72 2.29 -10.93 6.57
CA PRO A 72 1.35 -9.83 6.77
C PRO A 72 1.80 -8.55 6.07
N SER A 73 0.87 -7.80 5.53
CA SER A 73 1.13 -6.52 4.88
C SER A 73 1.02 -5.38 5.87
N SER A 74 1.84 -4.35 5.71
CA SER A 74 1.63 -3.07 6.38
C SER A 74 0.44 -2.36 5.74
N VAL A 75 -0.73 -2.42 6.39
CA VAL A 75 -1.96 -1.79 5.91
C VAL A 75 -2.25 -0.58 6.77
N ASP A 76 -2.19 0.60 6.17
CA ASP A 76 -2.43 1.88 6.84
C ASP A 76 -3.66 2.59 6.28
N VAL A 77 -4.13 3.62 6.96
CA VAL A 77 -5.23 4.47 6.50
C VAL A 77 -4.76 5.31 5.33
N ARG A 78 -5.53 5.32 4.26
CA ARG A 78 -5.19 6.08 3.06
C ARG A 78 -5.56 7.56 3.15
N ASP A 79 -6.50 7.93 4.01
CA ASP A 79 -7.09 9.28 4.12
C ASP A 79 -7.52 9.84 2.76
N GLN A 80 -8.20 8.98 1.99
CA GLN A 80 -8.72 9.37 0.69
C GLN A 80 -9.74 10.50 0.86
N ARG A 81 -9.52 11.61 0.16
CA ARG A 81 -10.45 12.73 0.07
C ARG A 81 -10.65 13.17 -1.37
N GLU A 82 -11.70 13.88 -1.62
CA GLU A 82 -11.90 14.51 -2.90
C GLU A 82 -10.92 15.67 -3.11
N THR A 83 -10.55 15.87 -4.37
CA THR A 83 -9.76 17.03 -4.78
C THR A 83 -10.63 18.27 -4.72
N THR A 84 -10.21 19.30 -3.99
CA THR A 84 -10.96 20.54 -3.88
C THR A 84 -10.97 21.33 -5.19
N GLN A 85 -11.91 22.25 -5.33
CA GLN A 85 -11.98 23.10 -6.51
C GLN A 85 -10.79 24.06 -6.61
N GLU A 86 -10.29 24.55 -5.48
CA GLU A 86 -9.12 25.39 -5.40
C GLU A 86 -7.86 24.64 -5.89
N GLU A 87 -7.66 23.38 -5.45
CA GLU A 87 -6.57 22.53 -5.94
C GLU A 87 -6.68 22.30 -7.44
N ARG A 88 -7.88 22.04 -7.96
CA ARG A 88 -8.10 21.85 -9.40
C ARG A 88 -7.72 23.11 -10.18
N GLN A 89 -8.12 24.28 -9.68
CA GLN A 89 -7.81 25.54 -10.31
C GLN A 89 -6.31 25.82 -10.29
N THR A 90 -5.65 25.67 -9.13
CA THR A 90 -4.20 25.82 -8.99
C THR A 90 -3.43 24.96 -9.98
N TRP A 91 -3.89 23.72 -10.18
CA TRP A 91 -3.23 22.82 -11.14
C TRP A 91 -3.55 23.18 -12.60
N ALA A 92 -4.74 23.70 -12.89
CA ALA A 92 -5.10 24.17 -14.23
C ALA A 92 -4.26 25.39 -14.64
N ASP A 93 -3.96 26.26 -13.70
CA ASP A 93 -3.20 27.50 -13.92
C ASP A 93 -1.67 27.26 -14.02
N GLU A 94 -1.16 26.07 -13.62
CA GLU A 94 0.26 25.74 -13.69
C GLU A 94 0.56 24.82 -14.89
N PRO A 95 1.09 25.34 -16.03
CA PRO A 95 1.46 24.50 -17.16
C PRO A 95 2.50 23.44 -16.75
N GLY A 96 2.20 22.16 -17.06
CA GLY A 96 3.11 21.06 -16.74
C GLY A 96 3.07 20.57 -15.29
N TRP A 97 2.09 20.97 -14.49
CA TRP A 97 1.91 20.55 -13.09
C TRP A 97 2.03 19.04 -12.86
N ALA A 98 1.46 18.23 -13.76
CA ALA A 98 1.50 16.76 -13.65
C ALA A 98 2.92 16.22 -13.75
N LYS A 99 3.76 16.81 -14.62
CA LYS A 99 5.18 16.46 -14.76
C LYS A 99 5.97 16.87 -13.53
N ALA A 100 5.73 18.08 -13.04
CA ALA A 100 6.37 18.62 -11.82
C ALA A 100 6.00 17.78 -10.59
N ARG A 101 4.72 17.45 -10.41
CA ARG A 101 4.23 16.59 -9.32
C ARG A 101 4.85 15.20 -9.37
N ARG A 102 4.90 14.57 -10.53
CA ARG A 102 5.53 13.26 -10.71
C ARG A 102 7.04 13.30 -10.39
N ALA A 103 7.75 14.33 -10.84
CA ALA A 103 9.17 14.50 -10.53
C ALA A 103 9.41 14.70 -9.04
N ARG A 104 8.54 15.47 -8.36
CA ARG A 104 8.55 15.64 -6.91
C ARG A 104 8.33 14.32 -6.19
N PHE A 105 7.30 13.57 -6.56
CA PHE A 105 7.00 12.25 -6.00
C PHE A 105 8.17 11.26 -6.18
N ALA A 106 8.79 11.21 -7.36
CA ALA A 106 9.94 10.34 -7.62
C ALA A 106 11.15 10.70 -6.73
N LYS A 107 11.39 11.98 -6.48
CA LYS A 107 12.44 12.43 -5.54
C LYS A 107 12.16 12.00 -4.11
N ILE A 108 10.91 12.10 -3.68
CA ILE A 108 10.44 11.67 -2.35
C ILE A 108 10.64 10.17 -2.18
N SER A 109 10.11 9.38 -3.09
CA SER A 109 10.14 7.91 -3.05
C SER A 109 11.55 7.35 -3.23
N GLY A 110 12.44 8.08 -3.92
CA GLY A 110 13.82 7.69 -4.14
C GLY A 110 14.80 8.00 -3.01
N GLY A 111 14.34 8.61 -1.92
CA GLY A 111 15.17 8.95 -0.75
C GLY A 111 16.30 9.96 -1.01
N ARG A 112 16.31 10.59 -2.19
CA ARG A 112 17.47 11.39 -2.66
C ARG A 112 17.36 12.90 -2.45
N THR A 113 16.29 13.42 -1.86
CA THR A 113 16.14 14.87 -1.69
C THR A 113 15.27 15.18 -0.48
N ALA A 114 15.75 16.09 0.37
CA ALA A 114 14.93 16.78 1.33
C ALA A 114 13.82 17.54 0.58
N ILE A 115 12.57 17.22 0.85
CA ILE A 115 11.43 17.80 0.17
C ILE A 115 11.11 19.13 0.79
N LYS A 116 10.89 20.15 -0.03
CA LYS A 116 10.29 21.40 0.44
C LYS A 116 8.90 21.08 0.98
N ALA A 117 8.67 21.44 2.24
CA ALA A 117 7.57 20.96 3.08
C ALA A 117 6.22 21.64 2.76
N ASN A 118 5.76 21.58 1.53
CA ASN A 118 4.37 21.91 1.22
C ASN A 118 3.53 20.65 0.93
N ASP A 119 4.09 19.47 1.26
CA ASP A 119 3.34 18.25 1.11
C ASP A 119 2.77 17.84 2.48
N ASP A 120 1.70 18.50 2.88
CA ASP A 120 0.97 18.22 4.14
C ASP A 120 0.55 16.74 4.25
N TYR A 121 0.39 16.08 3.12
CA TYR A 121 0.12 14.65 3.06
C TYR A 121 1.26 13.81 3.65
N LEU A 122 2.52 14.11 3.29
CA LEU A 122 3.67 13.39 3.86
C LEU A 122 4.03 13.88 5.25
N ALA A 123 3.83 15.16 5.53
CA ALA A 123 4.07 15.72 6.86
C ALA A 123 3.15 15.10 7.94
N GLY A 124 1.93 14.69 7.57
CA GLY A 124 1.02 14.00 8.49
C GLY A 124 1.29 12.49 8.63
N LYS A 125 1.91 11.86 7.62
CA LYS A 125 2.10 10.39 7.59
C LYS A 125 3.51 9.93 7.95
N VAL A 126 4.51 10.78 7.83
CA VAL A 126 5.88 10.48 8.25
C VAL A 126 6.16 11.26 9.52
N PRO A 127 6.14 10.63 10.70
CA PRO A 127 6.51 11.28 11.94
C PRO A 127 7.85 11.99 11.76
N ASP A 128 7.97 13.19 12.31
CA ASP A 128 9.17 14.03 12.25
C ASP A 128 9.63 14.45 10.84
N PHE A 129 8.73 14.37 9.83
CA PHE A 129 9.09 14.72 8.45
C PHE A 129 9.64 16.17 8.34
N LYS A 130 9.04 17.12 9.06
CA LYS A 130 9.50 18.51 9.11
C LYS A 130 10.84 18.65 9.83
N GLU A 131 11.04 17.94 10.92
CA GLU A 131 12.31 17.92 11.67
C GLU A 131 13.41 17.19 10.90
N ARG A 132 13.10 16.07 10.25
CA ARG A 132 14.05 15.34 9.40
C ARG A 132 14.64 16.21 8.29
N LYS A 133 13.84 17.13 7.74
CA LYS A 133 14.31 18.07 6.73
C LYS A 133 15.31 19.08 7.27
N GLN A 134 15.07 19.64 8.47
CA GLN A 134 15.97 20.63 9.06
C GLN A 134 17.32 20.02 9.49
N HIS A 135 17.34 18.71 9.78
CA HIS A 135 18.53 18.00 10.24
C HIS A 135 19.23 17.18 9.15
N SER A 136 18.55 16.86 8.01
CA SER A 136 19.11 16.00 6.96
C SER A 136 20.34 16.58 6.24
N GLU A 137 20.51 17.89 6.28
CA GLU A 137 21.67 18.56 5.68
C GLU A 137 22.97 18.41 6.51
N LYS A 138 22.87 17.85 7.74
CA LYS A 138 23.97 17.73 8.70
C LYS A 138 24.28 16.31 9.17
N LEU A 139 23.53 15.31 8.69
CA LEU A 139 23.68 13.92 9.14
C LEU A 139 24.69 13.14 8.29
N SER A 140 25.51 12.33 8.94
CA SER A 140 26.29 11.30 8.26
C SER A 140 25.40 10.24 7.61
N PRO A 141 25.91 9.48 6.63
CA PRO A 141 25.17 8.34 6.04
C PRO A 141 24.68 7.34 7.07
N GLU A 142 25.48 7.05 8.09
CA GLU A 142 25.14 6.11 9.18
C GLU A 142 24.00 6.64 10.03
N GLU A 143 24.07 7.90 10.45
CA GLU A 143 22.98 8.56 11.21
C GLU A 143 21.69 8.60 10.41
N MET A 144 21.75 8.81 9.09
CA MET A 144 20.59 8.81 8.22
C MET A 144 19.95 7.43 8.16
N ILE A 145 20.74 6.37 8.06
CA ILE A 145 20.26 4.97 8.08
C ILE A 145 19.59 4.69 9.42
N GLN A 146 20.23 5.02 10.53
CA GLN A 146 19.69 4.79 11.87
C GLN A 146 18.34 5.51 12.07
N LYS A 147 18.24 6.78 11.73
CA LYS A 147 16.97 7.53 11.81
C LYS A 147 15.88 6.97 10.90
N ASN A 148 16.26 6.46 9.73
CA ASN A 148 15.32 5.79 8.85
C ASN A 148 14.77 4.49 9.47
N LEU A 149 15.62 3.70 10.11
CA LEU A 149 15.21 2.49 10.82
C LEU A 149 14.26 2.83 11.98
N GLU A 150 14.61 3.78 12.82
CA GLU A 150 13.78 4.24 13.94
C GLU A 150 12.39 4.72 13.47
N SER A 151 12.36 5.51 12.41
CA SER A 151 11.11 5.96 11.81
C SER A 151 10.27 4.80 11.26
N ASN A 152 10.90 3.83 10.60
CA ASN A 152 10.23 2.63 10.11
C ASN A 152 9.64 1.80 11.24
N PHE A 153 10.37 1.61 12.33
CA PHE A 153 9.87 0.90 13.51
C PHE A 153 8.69 1.62 14.13
N ARG A 154 8.72 2.94 14.24
CA ARG A 154 7.63 3.72 14.79
C ARG A 154 6.34 3.56 13.96
N ILE A 155 6.44 3.67 12.64
CA ILE A 155 5.29 3.45 11.73
C ILE A 155 4.79 2.00 11.85
N MET A 156 5.70 1.04 11.89
CA MET A 156 5.32 -0.37 12.05
C MET A 156 4.54 -0.61 13.34
N GLU A 157 5.00 -0.04 14.47
CA GLU A 157 4.31 -0.17 15.75
C GLU A 157 2.95 0.54 15.77
N GLN A 158 2.80 1.66 15.10
CA GLN A 158 1.49 2.30 14.90
C GLN A 158 0.52 1.37 14.14
N ILE A 159 0.99 0.73 13.06
CA ILE A 159 0.18 -0.22 12.30
C ILE A 159 -0.17 -1.45 13.14
N ARG A 160 0.76 -1.97 13.92
CA ARG A 160 0.54 -3.10 14.84
C ARG A 160 -0.50 -2.75 15.92
N GLY A 161 -0.38 -1.59 16.54
CA GLY A 161 -1.36 -1.09 17.51
C GLY A 161 -2.76 -0.90 16.88
N ARG A 162 -2.82 -0.47 15.63
CA ARG A 162 -4.09 -0.38 14.90
C ARG A 162 -4.71 -1.76 14.64
N VAL A 163 -3.92 -2.79 14.36
CA VAL A 163 -4.41 -4.17 14.21
C VAL A 163 -5.03 -4.62 15.53
N ASP A 164 -4.34 -4.41 16.65
CA ASP A 164 -4.87 -4.76 17.99
C ASP A 164 -6.16 -4.03 18.33
N ALA A 165 -6.33 -2.80 17.89
CA ALA A 165 -7.52 -2.00 18.14
C ALA A 165 -8.75 -2.41 17.31
N ILE A 166 -8.54 -3.09 16.18
CA ILE A 166 -9.61 -3.42 15.22
C ILE A 166 -9.97 -4.90 15.23
N VAL A 167 -8.99 -5.78 15.42
CA VAL A 167 -9.17 -7.23 15.33
C VAL A 167 -9.38 -7.81 16.74
N GLU A 168 -10.57 -8.31 16.99
CA GLU A 168 -10.98 -8.80 18.30
C GLU A 168 -10.29 -10.11 18.69
N ASP A 169 -10.09 -11.03 17.72
CA ASP A 169 -9.41 -12.30 17.98
C ASP A 169 -7.89 -12.13 18.07
N PRO A 170 -7.26 -12.44 19.22
CA PRO A 170 -5.83 -12.20 19.44
C PRO A 170 -4.91 -13.00 18.51
N GLU A 171 -5.30 -14.21 18.11
CA GLU A 171 -4.49 -15.05 17.22
C GLU A 171 -4.50 -14.47 15.80
N THR A 172 -5.67 -14.06 15.32
CA THR A 172 -5.82 -13.36 14.05
C THR A 172 -5.07 -12.04 14.08
N ALA A 173 -5.21 -11.25 15.14
CA ALA A 173 -4.46 -9.99 15.29
C ALA A 173 -2.94 -10.22 15.22
N ALA A 174 -2.42 -11.20 15.93
CA ALA A 174 -1.00 -11.54 15.89
C ALA A 174 -0.53 -11.93 14.49
N SER A 175 -1.33 -12.69 13.74
CA SER A 175 -1.01 -13.12 12.38
C SER A 175 -1.02 -11.98 11.36
N LEU A 176 -1.75 -10.89 11.61
CA LEU A 176 -1.88 -9.73 10.74
C LEU A 176 -0.85 -8.63 11.01
N LYS A 177 -0.11 -8.71 12.11
CA LYS A 177 0.90 -7.70 12.47
C LYS A 177 2.15 -7.80 11.60
N PRO A 178 2.56 -6.74 10.90
CA PRO A 178 3.81 -6.72 10.14
C PRO A 178 5.02 -6.80 11.09
N TYR A 179 6.10 -7.44 10.60
CA TYR A 179 7.36 -7.63 11.33
C TYR A 179 8.60 -7.25 10.50
N TYR A 180 8.43 -6.45 9.48
CA TYR A 180 9.50 -5.93 8.62
C TYR A 180 9.26 -4.44 8.32
N PRO A 181 10.30 -3.71 7.89
CA PRO A 181 10.21 -2.27 7.67
C PRO A 181 9.08 -1.88 6.73
N TYR A 182 8.41 -0.77 7.05
CA TYR A 182 7.34 -0.19 6.24
C TYR A 182 7.80 0.01 4.79
N GLY A 183 6.95 -0.37 3.84
CA GLY A 183 7.24 -0.27 2.42
C GLY A 183 8.13 -1.37 1.82
N CYS A 184 8.67 -2.29 2.62
CA CYS A 184 9.50 -3.40 2.12
C CYS A 184 8.70 -4.52 1.47
N LYS A 185 7.43 -4.68 1.80
CA LYS A 185 6.56 -5.68 1.18
C LYS A 185 5.91 -5.13 -0.07
N ARG A 186 5.98 -5.90 -1.14
CA ARG A 186 5.33 -5.65 -2.42
C ARG A 186 4.38 -6.78 -2.76
#